data_05bee3d4bd25ba463bd47bc5c41b974b
#
_entry.id   05bee3d4bd25ba463bd47bc5c41b974b
#
_cell.length_a   1.000
_cell.length_b   1.000
_cell.length_c   1.000
_cell.angle_alpha   90.00
_cell.angle_beta   90.00
_cell.angle_gamma   90.00
#
_symmetry.space_group_name_H-M   'P 1'
#
loop_
_entity.id
_entity.type
_entity.pdbx_description
1 polymer ?
#
loop_
_entity_poly.entity_id
_entity_poly.type
_entity_poly.pdbx_seq_one_letter_code
_entity_poly.pdbx_strand_id
1 'polypeptide(L)'
;RMRDAFARGETPASTLLLDWYRQALEHFCHSGMIGNCLTVKLSAEVCDLSEEMREALEQGSSQVIAMLARLITRAQQEEGLMKEDDPLSLANALYALWLGASLQAKISRSAIPLESAQTQVSRLLRG
;
A
#
# COMPACT_ATOMS: atom_id res chain seq x y z
N ARG A 1 -16.96 13.77 4.85
CA ARG A 1 -17.76 12.56 4.98
C ARG A 1 -17.88 11.87 3.66
N MET A 2 -18.11 10.56 3.69
CA MET A 2 -18.23 9.78 2.48
C MET A 2 -19.34 10.29 1.57
N ARG A 3 -20.49 10.60 2.14
CA ARG A 3 -21.62 11.12 1.38
C ARG A 3 -21.27 12.44 0.67
N ASP A 4 -20.58 13.32 1.38
CA ASP A 4 -20.20 14.62 0.81
C ASP A 4 -19.15 14.46 -0.29
N ALA A 5 -18.23 13.50 -0.11
CA ALA A 5 -17.23 13.21 -1.13
C ALA A 5 -17.89 12.70 -2.42
N PHE A 6 -18.88 11.82 -2.30
CA PHE A 6 -19.65 11.37 -3.46
C PHE A 6 -20.42 12.50 -4.12
N ALA A 7 -21.00 13.38 -3.31
CA ALA A 7 -21.75 14.54 -3.83
C ALA A 7 -20.84 15.46 -4.66
N ARG A 8 -19.55 15.54 -4.29
CA ARG A 8 -18.57 16.33 -5.04
C ARG A 8 -17.91 15.54 -6.16
N GLY A 9 -18.28 14.27 -6.35
CA GLY A 9 -17.69 13.42 -7.36
C GLY A 9 -16.31 12.90 -6.97
N GLU A 10 -15.92 13.00 -5.71
CA GLU A 10 -14.64 12.52 -5.22
C GLU A 10 -14.75 11.08 -4.70
N THR A 11 -13.74 10.27 -5.00
CA THR A 11 -13.67 8.91 -4.46
C THR A 11 -13.19 8.97 -3.01
N PRO A 12 -13.89 8.28 -2.08
CA PRO A 12 -13.43 8.24 -0.68
C PRO A 12 -12.00 7.72 -0.56
N ALA A 13 -11.24 8.30 0.34
CA ALA A 13 -9.84 7.92 0.55
C ALA A 13 -9.70 6.46 0.96
N SER A 14 -10.61 5.95 1.78
CA SER A 14 -10.57 4.53 2.18
C SER A 14 -10.72 3.60 0.99
N THR A 15 -11.56 3.97 0.02
CA THR A 15 -11.73 3.20 -1.21
C THR A 15 -10.43 3.19 -2.02
N LEU A 16 -9.75 4.34 -2.11
CA LEU A 16 -8.49 4.43 -2.84
C LEU A 16 -7.40 3.58 -2.17
N LEU A 17 -7.36 3.55 -0.84
CA LEU A 17 -6.41 2.72 -0.10
C LEU A 17 -6.65 1.24 -0.36
N LEU A 18 -7.91 0.80 -0.31
CA LEU A 18 -8.26 -0.59 -0.59
C LEU A 18 -7.95 -0.98 -2.03
N ASP A 19 -8.22 -0.08 -2.97
CA ASP A 19 -7.93 -0.33 -4.38
C ASP A 19 -6.44 -0.51 -4.63
N TRP A 20 -5.61 0.25 -3.91
CA TRP A 20 -4.16 0.12 -4.04
C TRP A 20 -3.70 -1.30 -3.69
N TYR A 21 -4.23 -1.86 -2.60
CA TYR A 21 -3.93 -3.25 -2.21
C TYR A 21 -4.52 -4.25 -3.18
N ARG A 22 -5.75 -4.02 -3.62
CA ARG A 22 -6.42 -4.93 -4.55
C ARG A 22 -5.70 -5.04 -5.89
N GLN A 23 -5.16 -3.95 -6.37
CA GLN A 23 -4.40 -3.96 -7.62
C GLN A 23 -3.18 -4.87 -7.55
N ALA A 24 -2.49 -4.88 -6.40
CA ALA A 24 -1.36 -5.78 -6.21
C ALA A 24 -1.80 -7.24 -6.27
N LEU A 25 -2.93 -7.57 -5.66
CA LEU A 25 -3.49 -8.92 -5.69
C LEU A 25 -3.88 -9.32 -7.11
N GLU A 26 -4.57 -8.45 -7.83
CA GLU A 26 -4.98 -8.72 -9.21
C GLU A 26 -3.78 -8.96 -10.11
N HIS A 27 -2.76 -8.15 -9.95
CA HIS A 27 -1.53 -8.28 -10.72
C HIS A 27 -0.89 -9.65 -10.50
N PHE A 28 -0.84 -10.10 -9.25
CA PHE A 28 -0.31 -11.40 -8.91
C PHE A 28 -1.14 -12.52 -9.55
N CYS A 29 -2.45 -12.43 -9.45
CA CYS A 29 -3.35 -13.45 -10.00
C CYS A 29 -3.24 -13.56 -11.53
N HIS A 30 -3.02 -12.44 -12.22
CA HIS A 30 -2.92 -12.45 -13.68
C HIS A 30 -1.56 -12.91 -14.19
N SER A 31 -0.49 -12.48 -13.55
CA SER A 31 0.87 -12.73 -14.06
C SER A 31 1.60 -13.85 -13.33
N GLY A 32 1.04 -14.34 -12.22
CA GLY A 32 1.70 -15.33 -11.38
C GLY A 32 2.87 -14.74 -10.61
N MET A 33 3.05 -13.43 -10.68
CA MET A 33 4.12 -12.73 -9.97
C MET A 33 3.68 -11.29 -9.76
N ILE A 34 4.32 -10.63 -8.83
CA ILE A 34 4.08 -9.23 -8.52
C ILE A 34 4.80 -8.34 -9.53
N GLY A 35 5.02 -8.92 -10.56
CA GLY A 35 5.45 -8.53 -11.84
C GLY A 35 6.18 -7.21 -11.96
N ASN A 36 5.42 -6.19 -12.01
CA ASN A 36 5.95 -4.87 -12.28
C ASN A 36 6.45 -4.15 -11.05
N CYS A 37 6.47 -4.81 -9.91
CA CYS A 37 7.02 -4.19 -8.73
C CYS A 37 8.53 -4.36 -8.72
N LEU A 38 9.17 -3.48 -9.44
CA LEU A 38 10.62 -3.43 -9.52
C LEU A 38 11.23 -3.27 -8.13
N THR A 39 10.54 -2.51 -7.28
CA THR A 39 10.98 -2.28 -5.91
C THR A 39 11.14 -3.59 -5.14
N VAL A 40 10.14 -4.47 -5.20
CA VAL A 40 10.21 -5.76 -4.52
C VAL A 40 11.29 -6.64 -5.13
N LYS A 41 11.33 -6.67 -6.46
CA LYS A 41 12.26 -7.53 -7.19
C LYS A 41 13.72 -7.16 -6.94
N LEU A 42 14.02 -5.86 -6.87
CA LEU A 42 15.38 -5.37 -6.80
C LEU A 42 15.86 -5.03 -5.39
N SER A 43 14.94 -4.79 -4.44
CA SER A 43 15.33 -4.22 -3.16
C SER A 43 16.31 -5.08 -2.38
N ALA A 44 16.20 -6.41 -2.45
CA ALA A 44 17.10 -7.30 -1.73
C ALA A 44 18.51 -7.35 -2.33
N GLU A 45 18.61 -7.15 -3.65
CA GLU A 45 19.89 -7.24 -4.35
C GLU A 45 20.56 -5.88 -4.51
N VAL A 46 19.77 -4.88 -4.88
CA VAL A 46 20.27 -3.58 -5.26
C VAL A 46 20.70 -2.74 -4.07
N CYS A 47 20.02 -2.87 -2.94
CA CYS A 47 20.38 -2.13 -1.74
C CYS A 47 21.80 -2.42 -1.26
N ASP A 48 22.29 -3.64 -1.52
CA ASP A 48 23.64 -4.05 -1.13
C ASP A 48 24.67 -3.79 -2.23
N LEU A 49 24.23 -3.56 -3.47
CA LEU A 49 25.14 -3.46 -4.61
C LEU A 49 25.46 -2.02 -5.02
N SER A 50 24.56 -1.09 -4.76
CA SER A 50 24.73 0.28 -5.23
C SER A 50 24.01 1.27 -4.33
N GLU A 51 24.78 2.20 -3.78
CA GLU A 51 24.23 3.28 -2.96
C GLU A 51 23.30 4.19 -3.79
N GLU A 52 23.69 4.44 -5.02
CA GLU A 52 22.91 5.27 -5.93
C GLU A 52 21.54 4.67 -6.22
N MET A 53 21.50 3.36 -6.47
CA MET A 53 20.24 2.67 -6.71
C MET A 53 19.40 2.54 -5.44
N ARG A 54 20.06 2.35 -4.29
CA ARG A 54 19.36 2.34 -3.02
C ARG A 54 18.64 3.66 -2.78
N GLU A 55 19.32 4.77 -3.06
CA GLU A 55 18.73 6.11 -2.91
C GLU A 55 17.53 6.31 -3.86
N ALA A 56 17.65 5.81 -5.09
CA ALA A 56 16.54 5.90 -6.05
C ALA A 56 15.32 5.12 -5.56
N LEU A 57 15.53 3.92 -5.01
CA LEU A 57 14.46 3.12 -4.44
C LEU A 57 13.83 3.80 -3.23
N GLU A 58 14.66 4.42 -2.39
CA GLU A 58 14.18 5.15 -1.23
C GLU A 58 13.31 6.33 -1.64
N GLN A 59 13.71 7.07 -2.67
CA GLN A 59 12.90 8.18 -3.17
C GLN A 59 11.54 7.70 -3.68
N GLY A 60 11.53 6.61 -4.45
CA GLY A 60 10.28 6.03 -4.93
C GLY A 60 9.37 5.59 -3.81
N SER A 61 9.94 4.92 -2.81
CA SER A 61 9.20 4.47 -1.63
C SER A 61 8.64 5.65 -0.85
N SER A 62 9.44 6.70 -0.68
CA SER A 62 9.01 7.90 0.05
C SER A 62 7.83 8.57 -0.63
N GLN A 63 7.80 8.58 -1.95
CA GLN A 63 6.67 9.14 -2.70
C GLN A 63 5.39 8.36 -2.46
N VAL A 64 5.47 7.03 -2.47
CA VAL A 64 4.31 6.18 -2.19
C VAL A 64 3.84 6.37 -0.76
N ILE A 65 4.76 6.38 0.19
CA ILE A 65 4.42 6.58 1.60
C ILE A 65 3.75 7.95 1.80
N ALA A 66 4.26 8.99 1.16
CA ALA A 66 3.65 10.32 1.23
C ALA A 66 2.24 10.31 0.65
N MET A 67 2.03 9.62 -0.46
CA MET A 67 0.69 9.48 -1.04
C MET A 67 -0.26 8.77 -0.08
N LEU A 68 0.20 7.66 0.52
CA LEU A 68 -0.61 6.92 1.48
C LEU A 68 -0.94 7.79 2.70
N ALA A 69 0.04 8.56 3.18
CA ALA A 69 -0.19 9.46 4.32
C ALA A 69 -1.26 10.51 4.00
N ARG A 70 -1.26 11.05 2.80
CA ARG A 70 -2.28 12.00 2.37
C ARG A 70 -3.66 11.35 2.34
N LEU A 71 -3.76 10.12 1.84
CA LEU A 71 -5.03 9.40 1.80
C LEU A 71 -5.52 9.09 3.21
N ILE A 72 -4.62 8.70 4.11
CA ILE A 72 -4.98 8.44 5.50
C ILE A 72 -5.50 9.73 6.16
N THR A 73 -4.82 10.85 5.94
CA THR A 73 -5.26 12.14 6.46
C THR A 73 -6.66 12.49 5.97
N ARG A 74 -6.92 12.28 4.68
CA ARG A 74 -8.25 12.50 4.13
C ARG A 74 -9.30 11.58 4.76
N ALA A 75 -8.96 10.30 4.96
CA ALA A 75 -9.87 9.37 5.59
C ALA A 75 -10.19 9.78 7.03
N GLN A 76 -9.20 10.28 7.75
CA GLN A 76 -9.41 10.79 9.11
C GLN A 76 -10.34 12.00 9.12
N GLN A 77 -10.14 12.92 8.20
CA GLN A 77 -10.90 14.16 8.16
C GLN A 77 -12.31 13.98 7.59
N GLU A 78 -12.44 13.21 6.53
CA GLU A 78 -13.70 13.09 5.79
C GLU A 78 -14.55 11.91 6.26
N GLU A 79 -13.94 10.84 6.73
CA GLU A 79 -14.67 9.61 7.08
C GLU A 79 -14.55 9.26 8.56
N GLY A 80 -13.70 9.94 9.30
CA GLY A 80 -13.52 9.68 10.73
C GLY A 80 -12.84 8.36 11.06
N LEU A 81 -12.07 7.80 10.10
CA LEU A 81 -11.38 6.52 10.26
C LEU A 81 -9.98 6.73 10.81
N MET A 82 -9.46 5.72 11.52
CA MET A 82 -8.06 5.69 11.97
C MET A 82 -7.63 6.95 12.74
N LYS A 83 -8.54 7.53 13.51
CA LYS A 83 -8.32 8.83 14.17
C LYS A 83 -7.15 8.84 15.15
N GLU A 84 -6.85 7.69 15.74
CA GLU A 84 -5.80 7.58 16.75
C GLU A 84 -4.41 7.42 16.13
N ASP A 85 -4.33 7.20 14.82
CA ASP A 85 -3.08 6.90 14.16
C ASP A 85 -2.42 8.15 13.59
N ASP A 86 -1.10 8.23 13.72
CA ASP A 86 -0.32 9.21 13.01
C ASP A 86 -0.28 8.84 11.52
N PRO A 87 -0.69 9.72 10.60
CA PRO A 87 -0.78 9.36 9.19
C PRO A 87 0.53 8.85 8.59
N LEU A 88 1.65 9.49 8.90
CA LEU A 88 2.93 9.08 8.32
C LEU A 88 3.37 7.74 8.87
N SER A 89 3.22 7.52 10.17
CA SER A 89 3.56 6.26 10.81
C SER A 89 2.72 5.12 10.24
N LEU A 90 1.43 5.34 10.10
CA LEU A 90 0.54 4.33 9.54
C LEU A 90 0.85 4.06 8.07
N ALA A 91 1.19 5.11 7.30
CA ALA A 91 1.56 4.96 5.90
C ALA A 91 2.82 4.09 5.75
N ASN A 92 3.81 4.31 6.61
CA ASN A 92 5.01 3.48 6.63
C ASN A 92 4.67 2.02 6.92
N ALA A 93 3.80 1.78 7.90
CA ALA A 93 3.39 0.42 8.26
C ALA A 93 2.64 -0.26 7.12
N LEU A 94 1.72 0.45 6.46
CA LEU A 94 0.96 -0.10 5.35
C LEU A 94 1.86 -0.43 4.16
N TYR A 95 2.83 0.42 3.87
CA TYR A 95 3.76 0.15 2.79
C TYR A 95 4.66 -1.05 3.11
N ALA A 96 5.15 -1.15 4.35
CA ALA A 96 5.94 -2.29 4.79
C ALA A 96 5.13 -3.59 4.71
N LEU A 97 3.86 -3.54 5.09
CA LEU A 97 2.97 -4.70 4.98
C LEU A 97 2.80 -5.12 3.53
N TRP A 98 2.62 -4.14 2.63
CA TRP A 98 2.48 -4.41 1.20
C TRP A 98 3.75 -5.05 0.63
N LEU A 99 4.92 -4.50 0.95
CA LEU A 99 6.20 -5.05 0.49
C LEU A 99 6.40 -6.47 1.00
N GLY A 100 6.16 -6.69 2.29
CA GLY A 100 6.32 -8.01 2.88
C GLY A 100 5.35 -9.03 2.30
N ALA A 101 4.09 -8.65 2.16
CA ALA A 101 3.08 -9.53 1.57
C ALA A 101 3.41 -9.85 0.11
N SER A 102 3.87 -8.86 -0.64
CA SER A 102 4.25 -9.04 -2.03
C SER A 102 5.44 -10.00 -2.18
N LEU A 103 6.45 -9.81 -1.36
CA LEU A 103 7.62 -10.68 -1.36
C LEU A 103 7.24 -12.10 -0.94
N GLN A 104 6.45 -12.23 0.10
CA GLN A 104 6.02 -13.53 0.60
C GLN A 104 5.17 -14.27 -0.42
N ALA A 105 4.29 -13.55 -1.12
CA ALA A 105 3.47 -14.13 -2.19
C ALA A 105 4.35 -14.70 -3.29
N LYS A 106 5.42 -13.99 -3.63
CA LYS A 106 6.36 -14.45 -4.65
C LYS A 106 7.14 -15.67 -4.20
N ILE A 107 7.59 -15.69 -2.95
CA ILE A 107 8.32 -16.81 -2.37
C ILE A 107 7.44 -18.06 -2.32
N SER A 108 6.23 -17.94 -1.82
CA SER A 108 5.31 -19.05 -1.64
C SER A 108 4.53 -19.43 -2.90
N ARG A 109 4.61 -18.60 -3.93
CA ARG A 109 3.83 -18.73 -5.17
C ARG A 109 2.34 -18.85 -4.85
N SER A 110 1.87 -18.01 -3.96
CA SER A 110 0.49 -18.02 -3.48
C SER A 110 0.00 -16.59 -3.28
N ALA A 111 -1.27 -16.36 -3.54
CA ALA A 111 -1.91 -15.07 -3.28
C ALA A 111 -2.28 -14.88 -1.81
N ILE A 112 -2.18 -15.92 -0.99
CA ILE A 112 -2.60 -15.88 0.41
C ILE A 112 -1.99 -14.70 1.20
N PRO A 113 -0.68 -14.43 1.11
CA PRO A 113 -0.12 -13.29 1.86
C PRO A 113 -0.76 -11.95 1.47
N LEU A 114 -1.04 -11.73 0.20
CA LEU A 114 -1.68 -10.51 -0.27
C LEU A 114 -3.14 -10.43 0.17
N GLU A 115 -3.86 -11.55 0.12
CA GLU A 115 -5.24 -11.62 0.58
C GLU A 115 -5.32 -11.34 2.08
N SER A 116 -4.39 -11.90 2.84
CA SER A 116 -4.32 -11.67 4.28
C SER A 116 -4.04 -10.20 4.61
N ALA A 117 -3.11 -9.59 3.88
CA ALA A 117 -2.80 -8.18 4.06
C ALA A 117 -4.01 -7.31 3.73
N GLN A 118 -4.71 -7.62 2.65
CA GLN A 118 -5.91 -6.88 2.26
C GLN A 118 -7.00 -6.99 3.33
N THR A 119 -7.16 -8.16 3.92
CA THR A 119 -8.13 -8.37 4.99
C THR A 119 -7.83 -7.46 6.19
N GLN A 120 -6.56 -7.38 6.58
CA GLN A 120 -6.18 -6.55 7.70
C GLN A 120 -6.36 -5.07 7.41
N VAL A 121 -6.03 -4.64 6.21
CA VAL A 121 -6.23 -3.25 5.80
C VAL A 121 -7.72 -2.91 5.79
N SER A 122 -8.56 -3.83 5.31
CA SER A 122 -10.01 -3.63 5.33
C SER A 122 -10.54 -3.44 6.75
N ARG A 123 -10.05 -4.24 7.69
CA ARG A 123 -10.45 -4.11 9.10
C ARG A 123 -10.03 -2.77 9.68
N LEU A 124 -8.82 -2.35 9.39
CA LEU A 124 -8.30 -1.07 9.85
C LEU A 124 -9.15 0.08 9.34
N LEU A 125 -9.56 0.01 8.07
CA LEU A 125 -10.32 1.07 7.45
C LEU A 125 -11.79 1.10 7.87
N ARG A 126 -12.28 0.02 8.45
CA ARG A 126 -13.66 0.01 8.99
C ARG A 126 -13.72 0.55 10.41
N GLY A 127 -12.58 0.79 11.00
CA GLY A 127 -12.48 1.24 12.36
C GLY A 127 -12.61 0.15 13.36
#